data_d0d8473fb089f06ba401cb64f681d45c
#
_entry.id   d0d8473fb089f06ba401cb64f681d45c
#
_cell.length_a   1.000
_cell.length_b   1.000
_cell.length_c   1.000
_cell.angle_alpha   90.00
_cell.angle_beta   90.00
_cell.angle_gamma   90.00
#
_symmetry.space_group_name_H-M   'P 1'
#
loop_
_entity.id
_entity.type
_entity.pdbx_description
1 polymer ?
#
loop_
_entity_poly.entity_id
_entity_poly.type
_entity_poly.pdbx_seq_one_letter_code
_entity_poly.pdbx_strand_id
1 'polypeptide(L)'
;MEVSRANVDRGYAWVILAAAFTLQFVAGILAYSPGVMNIAVLEEIENDLTKTSWIGSINFGTCTLLGPVAGLIQSKAGSRITAIVGGALTLVGMTVASFCKSILGLVLTYGFVSGFGICLAWNVVGVVTGQYFSKRQATAFGVCIAGGGMGLFVAGPLVRYLLSQYNLSGALLILGAIELHMCVAGAVLRPLQQSQSSTVVNIDHSVDENTDNDHDCVQHLSTNDLHMSPESEEMALEIEKHPKPSEKEITSIYQLQSEDTIDLTEVSTADDPLFNHAFISSPQQDVKKSRIKSNICHVVSAFRVLKEIRFLIYNLSIMLWTLGESAAVFHLPYYAQQKGSSPDQAATLFTAMGVGSVFSRVVAGMMASDTKIPYMILQIGFTGISGVLLMLFPLYSHTYNTQMVFGILYGTYSQGTNTLVGPIVLALVTLKDVPVAYGLVYYSMGVGYILGPPVASWIFKLSMVYDFTYVFAGTCLIFSSISAALVSIVR
;
A
#
# COMPACT_ATOMS: atom_id res chain seq x y z
N MET A 1 22.75 16.23 9.31
CA MET A 1 21.83 17.28 8.84
C MET A 1 20.42 16.86 9.25
N GLU A 2 19.94 17.45 10.34
CA GLU A 2 18.61 17.18 10.92
C GLU A 2 17.55 17.79 10.01
N VAL A 3 16.66 16.95 9.48
CA VAL A 3 15.45 17.44 8.80
C VAL A 3 14.43 17.73 9.89
N SER A 4 14.38 18.98 10.33
CA SER A 4 13.41 19.50 11.28
C SER A 4 11.98 19.29 10.78
N ARG A 5 10.98 19.18 11.70
CA ARG A 5 9.53 19.24 11.39
C ARG A 5 9.12 20.42 10.50
N ALA A 6 9.96 21.45 10.39
CA ALA A 6 9.79 22.58 9.49
C ALA A 6 9.77 22.23 7.98
N ASN A 7 10.14 21.01 7.59
CA ASN A 7 10.23 20.57 6.18
C ASN A 7 9.05 19.71 5.71
N VAL A 8 8.00 19.55 6.52
CA VAL A 8 6.76 18.88 6.08
C VAL A 8 6.06 19.80 5.07
N ASP A 9 5.62 19.23 3.95
CA ASP A 9 5.03 19.93 2.80
C ASP A 9 5.94 20.95 2.08
N ARG A 10 7.26 21.02 2.39
CA ARG A 10 8.20 22.02 1.85
C ARG A 10 9.59 21.43 1.54
N GLY A 11 10.35 22.15 0.72
CA GLY A 11 11.76 21.87 0.47
C GLY A 11 12.03 20.45 0.03
N TYR A 12 12.73 19.66 0.86
CA TYR A 12 13.14 18.29 0.53
C TYR A 12 11.98 17.31 0.35
N ALA A 13 10.77 17.62 0.83
CA ALA A 13 9.58 16.79 0.61
C ALA A 13 9.30 16.57 -0.88
N TRP A 14 9.54 17.58 -1.72
CA TRP A 14 9.38 17.45 -3.17
C TRP A 14 10.40 16.53 -3.83
N VAL A 15 11.62 16.47 -3.30
CA VAL A 15 12.66 15.52 -3.75
C VAL A 15 12.25 14.09 -3.37
N ILE A 16 11.69 13.90 -2.19
CA ILE A 16 11.13 12.61 -1.77
C ILE A 16 9.95 12.22 -2.64
N LEU A 17 9.08 13.17 -3.01
CA LEU A 17 7.96 12.92 -3.93
C LEU A 17 8.46 12.44 -5.29
N ALA A 18 9.48 13.10 -5.86
CA ALA A 18 10.10 12.70 -7.12
C ALA A 18 10.75 11.30 -7.02
N ALA A 19 11.44 11.01 -5.93
CA ALA A 19 12.03 9.68 -5.70
C ALA A 19 10.95 8.60 -5.56
N ALA A 20 9.87 8.87 -4.82
CA ALA A 20 8.73 7.97 -4.68
C ALA A 20 7.99 7.74 -6.00
N PHE A 21 7.82 8.79 -6.81
CA PHE A 21 7.29 8.68 -8.17
C PHE A 21 8.19 7.79 -9.04
N THR A 22 9.52 7.96 -8.99
CA THR A 22 10.47 7.15 -9.75
C THR A 22 10.43 5.69 -9.32
N LEU A 23 10.32 5.39 -8.01
CA LEU A 23 10.12 4.03 -7.52
C LEU A 23 8.87 3.39 -8.11
N GLN A 24 7.76 4.11 -8.13
CA GLN A 24 6.50 3.62 -8.71
C GLN A 24 6.57 3.50 -10.24
N PHE A 25 7.26 4.42 -10.90
CA PHE A 25 7.42 4.42 -12.36
C PHE A 25 8.19 3.19 -12.82
N VAL A 26 9.38 2.97 -12.26
CA VAL A 26 10.25 1.87 -12.62
C VAL A 26 9.60 0.53 -12.28
N ALA A 27 9.13 0.36 -11.04
CA ALA A 27 8.42 -0.84 -10.63
C ALA A 27 7.16 -1.11 -11.47
N GLY A 28 6.47 -0.06 -11.92
CA GLY A 28 5.32 -0.16 -12.81
C GLY A 28 5.66 -0.72 -14.20
N ILE A 29 6.83 -0.39 -14.76
CA ILE A 29 7.29 -0.96 -16.04
C ILE A 29 7.31 -2.49 -15.93
N LEU A 30 7.95 -3.02 -14.89
CA LEU A 30 8.07 -4.46 -14.71
C LEU A 30 6.75 -5.12 -14.34
N ALA A 31 5.96 -4.50 -13.48
CA ALA A 31 4.67 -5.03 -13.04
C ALA A 31 3.69 -5.25 -14.21
N TYR A 32 3.71 -4.38 -15.22
CA TYR A 32 2.83 -4.50 -16.39
C TYR A 32 3.50 -5.21 -17.59
N SER A 33 4.80 -5.49 -17.54
CA SER A 33 5.52 -6.18 -18.60
C SER A 33 5.03 -7.62 -18.88
N PRO A 34 4.48 -8.41 -17.92
CA PRO A 34 4.06 -9.78 -18.18
C PRO A 34 3.00 -9.93 -19.28
N GLY A 35 2.13 -8.93 -19.46
CA GLY A 35 1.11 -8.98 -20.51
C GLY A 35 1.68 -9.12 -21.93
N VAL A 36 2.78 -8.39 -22.20
CA VAL A 36 3.48 -8.46 -23.51
C VAL A 36 4.52 -9.59 -23.51
N MET A 37 5.22 -9.78 -22.38
CA MET A 37 6.27 -10.80 -22.23
C MET A 37 5.74 -12.22 -22.40
N ASN A 38 4.52 -12.50 -21.93
CA ASN A 38 3.88 -13.82 -22.04
C ASN A 38 3.78 -14.32 -23.48
N ILE A 39 3.65 -13.42 -24.46
CA ILE A 39 3.61 -13.81 -25.87
C ILE A 39 4.92 -14.48 -26.27
N ALA A 40 6.05 -13.84 -25.93
CA ALA A 40 7.38 -14.41 -26.22
C ALA A 40 7.64 -15.70 -25.44
N VAL A 41 7.17 -15.80 -24.21
CA VAL A 41 7.29 -17.04 -23.41
C VAL A 41 6.47 -18.18 -24.02
N LEU A 42 5.29 -17.89 -24.61
CA LEU A 42 4.50 -18.88 -25.33
C LEU A 42 5.19 -19.37 -26.60
N GLU A 43 5.87 -18.49 -27.30
CA GLU A 43 6.57 -18.83 -28.55
C GLU A 43 7.88 -19.58 -28.30
N GLU A 44 8.64 -19.21 -27.23
CA GLU A 44 9.99 -19.73 -27.01
C GLU A 44 10.09 -20.89 -26.02
N ILE A 45 9.19 -20.98 -25.02
CA ILE A 45 9.37 -21.89 -23.86
C ILE A 45 8.21 -22.87 -23.69
N GLU A 46 6.96 -22.40 -23.68
CA GLU A 46 5.81 -23.26 -23.31
C GLU A 46 4.55 -22.82 -24.04
N ASN A 47 3.96 -23.71 -24.80
CA ASN A 47 2.75 -23.43 -25.63
C ASN A 47 1.44 -23.42 -24.83
N ASP A 48 1.45 -23.62 -23.52
CA ASP A 48 0.25 -23.57 -22.67
C ASP A 48 0.04 -22.21 -22.03
N LEU A 49 -0.96 -21.48 -22.53
CA LEU A 49 -1.34 -20.15 -22.04
C LEU A 49 -1.66 -20.13 -20.53
N THR A 50 -2.25 -21.21 -20.00
CA THR A 50 -2.57 -21.29 -18.58
C THR A 50 -1.30 -21.36 -17.74
N LYS A 51 -0.30 -22.09 -18.19
CA LYS A 51 1.00 -22.17 -17.48
C LYS A 51 1.77 -20.86 -17.57
N THR A 52 1.80 -20.20 -18.72
CA THR A 52 2.52 -18.95 -18.89
C THR A 52 1.87 -17.80 -18.11
N SER A 53 0.55 -17.79 -17.97
CA SER A 53 -0.18 -16.76 -17.21
C SER A 53 0.20 -16.74 -15.72
N TRP A 54 0.70 -17.86 -15.15
CA TRP A 54 1.18 -17.90 -13.77
C TRP A 54 2.37 -16.97 -13.50
N ILE A 55 3.20 -16.66 -14.50
CA ILE A 55 4.38 -15.79 -14.33
C ILE A 55 3.91 -14.40 -13.86
N GLY A 56 3.04 -13.76 -14.62
CA GLY A 56 2.50 -12.43 -14.30
C GLY A 56 1.61 -12.44 -13.05
N SER A 57 0.81 -13.50 -12.89
CA SER A 57 -0.07 -13.67 -11.72
C SER A 57 0.71 -13.74 -10.43
N ILE A 58 1.78 -14.53 -10.38
CA ILE A 58 2.64 -14.66 -9.20
C ILE A 58 3.41 -13.35 -8.97
N ASN A 59 3.85 -12.66 -10.02
CA ASN A 59 4.56 -11.38 -9.88
C ASN A 59 3.69 -10.33 -9.19
N PHE A 60 2.51 -10.04 -9.73
CA PHE A 60 1.59 -9.06 -9.15
C PHE A 60 1.00 -9.52 -7.82
N GLY A 61 0.67 -10.81 -7.72
CA GLY A 61 0.16 -11.40 -6.49
C GLY A 61 1.15 -11.35 -5.34
N THR A 62 2.42 -11.68 -5.58
CA THR A 62 3.50 -11.57 -4.58
C THR A 62 3.69 -10.14 -4.13
N CYS A 63 3.62 -9.18 -5.07
CA CYS A 63 3.76 -7.77 -4.79
C CYS A 63 2.72 -7.26 -3.79
N THR A 64 1.49 -7.74 -3.85
CA THR A 64 0.41 -7.33 -2.95
C THR A 64 0.31 -8.23 -1.72
N LEU A 65 0.37 -9.55 -1.88
CA LEU A 65 0.23 -10.53 -0.79
C LEU A 65 1.28 -10.36 0.30
N LEU A 66 2.54 -10.08 -0.08
CA LEU A 66 3.65 -9.90 0.85
C LEU A 66 3.80 -8.48 1.39
N GLY A 67 2.84 -7.59 1.14
CA GLY A 67 2.80 -6.23 1.69
C GLY A 67 3.03 -6.15 3.20
N PRO A 68 2.35 -6.97 4.04
CA PRO A 68 2.60 -7.00 5.48
C PRO A 68 4.04 -7.38 5.85
N VAL A 69 4.66 -8.31 5.11
CA VAL A 69 6.06 -8.72 5.32
C VAL A 69 7.00 -7.56 4.94
N ALA A 70 6.74 -6.90 3.82
CA ALA A 70 7.49 -5.73 3.38
C ALA A 70 7.41 -4.58 4.40
N GLY A 71 6.23 -4.33 4.97
CA GLY A 71 6.02 -3.36 6.04
C GLY A 71 6.84 -3.67 7.31
N LEU A 72 6.91 -4.95 7.70
CA LEU A 72 7.75 -5.40 8.83
C LEU A 72 9.25 -5.22 8.55
N ILE A 73 9.70 -5.48 7.32
CA ILE A 73 11.09 -5.24 6.92
C ILE A 73 11.38 -3.74 6.97
N GLN A 74 10.49 -2.93 6.39
CA GLN A 74 10.63 -1.48 6.35
C GLN A 74 10.65 -0.85 7.75
N SER A 75 9.83 -1.32 8.68
CA SER A 75 9.82 -0.81 10.06
C SER A 75 11.14 -1.04 10.80
N LYS A 76 11.88 -2.10 10.45
CA LYS A 76 13.18 -2.45 11.06
C LYS A 76 14.37 -1.87 10.32
N ALA A 77 14.37 -1.95 8.98
CA ALA A 77 15.51 -1.54 8.16
C ALA A 77 15.42 -0.06 7.73
N GLY A 78 14.23 0.55 7.81
CA GLY A 78 13.96 1.90 7.33
C GLY A 78 13.71 1.95 5.82
N SER A 79 13.05 3.02 5.37
CA SER A 79 12.57 3.17 3.97
C SER A 79 13.71 3.13 2.95
N ARG A 80 14.85 3.75 3.25
CA ARG A 80 16.01 3.80 2.33
C ARG A 80 16.56 2.42 2.02
N ILE A 81 16.86 1.63 3.06
CA ILE A 81 17.44 0.28 2.89
C ILE A 81 16.43 -0.64 2.21
N THR A 82 15.15 -0.56 2.59
CA THR A 82 14.08 -1.39 2.01
C THR A 82 13.94 -1.13 0.50
N ALA A 83 14.00 0.12 0.04
CA ALA A 83 13.93 0.45 -1.39
C ALA A 83 15.16 -0.08 -2.15
N ILE A 84 16.37 0.07 -1.59
CA ILE A 84 17.62 -0.42 -2.22
C ILE A 84 17.60 -1.95 -2.32
N VAL A 85 17.22 -2.65 -1.24
CA VAL A 85 17.10 -4.12 -1.22
C VAL A 85 16.04 -4.58 -2.23
N GLY A 86 14.92 -3.87 -2.31
CA GLY A 86 13.87 -4.13 -3.30
C GLY A 86 14.40 -4.09 -4.73
N GLY A 87 15.10 -3.00 -5.11
CA GLY A 87 15.70 -2.86 -6.44
C GLY A 87 16.78 -3.91 -6.74
N ALA A 88 17.65 -4.20 -5.77
CA ALA A 88 18.66 -5.25 -5.93
C ALA A 88 18.04 -6.65 -6.09
N LEU A 89 17.00 -6.95 -5.32
CA LEU A 89 16.30 -8.23 -5.41
C LEU A 89 15.59 -8.39 -6.76
N THR A 90 14.98 -7.33 -7.27
CA THR A 90 14.36 -7.32 -8.60
C THR A 90 15.39 -7.54 -9.70
N LEU A 91 16.53 -6.85 -9.64
CA LEU A 91 17.65 -7.07 -10.58
C LEU A 91 18.11 -8.54 -10.58
N VAL A 92 18.35 -9.12 -9.40
CA VAL A 92 18.78 -10.52 -9.26
C VAL A 92 17.72 -11.46 -9.83
N GLY A 93 16.44 -11.27 -9.47
CA GLY A 93 15.35 -12.07 -9.98
C GLY A 93 15.27 -12.07 -11.51
N MET A 94 15.34 -10.89 -12.12
CA MET A 94 15.29 -10.72 -13.58
C MET A 94 16.54 -11.27 -14.29
N THR A 95 17.72 -11.05 -13.69
CA THR A 95 18.97 -11.59 -14.23
C THR A 95 18.96 -13.12 -14.22
N VAL A 96 18.53 -13.75 -13.12
CA VAL A 96 18.41 -15.21 -13.07
C VAL A 96 17.32 -15.71 -14.02
N ALA A 97 16.20 -14.99 -14.15
CA ALA A 97 15.13 -15.32 -15.09
C ALA A 97 15.63 -15.37 -16.55
N SER A 98 16.57 -14.49 -16.94
CA SER A 98 17.13 -14.46 -18.29
C SER A 98 17.88 -15.76 -18.69
N PHE A 99 18.33 -16.56 -17.73
CA PHE A 99 18.97 -17.86 -17.95
C PHE A 99 18.00 -19.03 -17.82
N CYS A 100 16.76 -18.82 -17.35
CA CYS A 100 15.77 -19.87 -17.16
C CYS A 100 15.16 -20.28 -18.49
N LYS A 101 15.12 -21.60 -18.73
CA LYS A 101 14.46 -22.23 -19.89
C LYS A 101 13.21 -23.03 -19.50
N SER A 102 12.72 -22.88 -18.28
CA SER A 102 11.54 -23.56 -17.78
C SER A 102 10.55 -22.59 -17.18
N ILE A 103 9.26 -22.89 -17.31
CA ILE A 103 8.18 -22.11 -16.71
C ILE A 103 8.33 -21.98 -15.20
N LEU A 104 8.65 -23.09 -14.51
CA LEU A 104 8.84 -23.05 -13.06
C LEU A 104 9.99 -22.11 -12.66
N GLY A 105 11.09 -22.12 -13.41
CA GLY A 105 12.20 -21.18 -13.21
C GLY A 105 11.74 -19.71 -13.35
N LEU A 106 10.97 -19.39 -14.40
CA LEU A 106 10.43 -18.03 -14.61
C LEU A 106 9.43 -17.65 -13.52
N VAL A 107 8.56 -18.56 -13.11
CA VAL A 107 7.60 -18.29 -12.01
C VAL A 107 8.32 -17.97 -10.69
N LEU A 108 9.39 -18.71 -10.37
CA LEU A 108 10.15 -18.48 -9.14
C LEU A 108 11.00 -17.21 -9.21
N THR A 109 11.67 -16.95 -10.33
CA THR A 109 12.61 -15.84 -10.44
C THR A 109 11.92 -14.53 -10.86
N TYR A 110 11.28 -14.50 -12.02
CA TYR A 110 10.53 -13.33 -12.49
C TYR A 110 9.23 -13.15 -11.68
N GLY A 111 8.47 -14.23 -11.41
CA GLY A 111 7.23 -14.13 -10.64
C GLY A 111 7.50 -13.77 -9.18
N PHE A 112 8.12 -14.65 -8.42
CA PHE A 112 8.20 -14.53 -6.97
C PHE A 112 9.32 -13.57 -6.52
N VAL A 113 10.58 -13.78 -6.97
CA VAL A 113 11.72 -13.00 -6.46
C VAL A 113 11.61 -11.54 -6.89
N SER A 114 11.36 -11.25 -8.17
CA SER A 114 11.22 -9.86 -8.63
C SER A 114 9.93 -9.23 -8.12
N GLY A 115 8.82 -9.97 -8.03
CA GLY A 115 7.57 -9.50 -7.43
C GLY A 115 7.74 -9.09 -5.96
N PHE A 116 8.55 -9.80 -5.19
CA PHE A 116 8.87 -9.42 -3.82
C PHE A 116 9.75 -8.14 -3.77
N GLY A 117 10.69 -7.99 -4.70
CA GLY A 117 11.47 -6.76 -4.85
C GLY A 117 10.59 -5.53 -5.12
N ILE A 118 9.61 -5.64 -6.03
CA ILE A 118 8.60 -4.61 -6.31
C ILE A 118 7.76 -4.32 -5.06
N CYS A 119 7.35 -5.36 -4.31
CA CYS A 119 6.60 -5.23 -3.08
C CYS A 119 7.31 -4.32 -2.06
N LEU A 120 8.61 -4.53 -1.86
CA LEU A 120 9.43 -3.70 -0.97
C LEU A 120 9.44 -2.23 -1.42
N ALA A 121 9.62 -1.97 -2.71
CA ALA A 121 9.62 -0.62 -3.26
C ALA A 121 8.24 0.08 -3.12
N TRP A 122 7.15 -0.62 -3.40
CA TRP A 122 5.79 -0.06 -3.30
C TRP A 122 5.39 0.27 -1.86
N ASN A 123 5.76 -0.57 -0.89
CA ASN A 123 5.53 -0.28 0.52
C ASN A 123 6.22 1.01 0.97
N VAL A 124 7.45 1.23 0.53
CA VAL A 124 8.22 2.44 0.86
C VAL A 124 7.48 3.71 0.44
N VAL A 125 6.87 3.73 -0.74
CA VAL A 125 6.17 4.91 -1.27
C VAL A 125 5.05 5.37 -0.36
N GLY A 126 4.22 4.45 0.14
CA GLY A 126 3.13 4.77 1.07
C GLY A 126 3.62 5.43 2.36
N VAL A 127 4.67 4.87 2.95
CA VAL A 127 5.21 5.34 4.24
C VAL A 127 5.92 6.70 4.09
N VAL A 128 6.79 6.87 3.07
CA VAL A 128 7.52 8.15 2.91
C VAL A 128 6.58 9.29 2.55
N THR A 129 5.54 9.04 1.74
CA THR A 129 4.55 10.06 1.41
C THR A 129 3.79 10.50 2.66
N GLY A 130 3.38 9.56 3.52
CA GLY A 130 2.69 9.86 4.78
C GLY A 130 3.57 10.61 5.78
N GLN A 131 4.88 10.41 5.76
CA GLN A 131 5.83 11.08 6.66
C GLN A 131 6.15 12.53 6.24
N TYR A 132 6.24 12.79 4.94
CA TYR A 132 6.70 14.08 4.40
C TYR A 132 5.57 15.02 4.00
N PHE A 133 4.32 14.53 3.89
CA PHE A 133 3.16 15.34 3.53
C PHE A 133 2.06 15.19 4.58
N SER A 134 1.51 16.31 5.06
CA SER A 134 0.37 16.32 5.97
C SER A 134 -0.86 17.02 5.38
N LYS A 135 -0.73 18.28 4.97
CA LYS A 135 -1.85 19.06 4.41
C LYS A 135 -2.32 18.56 3.04
N ARG A 136 -1.39 18.02 2.22
CA ARG A 136 -1.65 17.56 0.84
C ARG A 136 -1.32 16.08 0.66
N GLN A 137 -1.46 15.28 1.72
CA GLN A 137 -1.04 13.88 1.73
C GLN A 137 -1.73 13.04 0.64
N ALA A 138 -3.05 13.15 0.48
CA ALA A 138 -3.79 12.39 -0.52
C ALA A 138 -3.38 12.76 -1.96
N THR A 139 -3.19 14.05 -2.24
CA THR A 139 -2.72 14.53 -3.55
C THR A 139 -1.29 14.05 -3.83
N ALA A 140 -0.39 14.18 -2.85
CA ALA A 140 1.00 13.70 -2.97
C ALA A 140 1.05 12.18 -3.22
N PHE A 141 0.22 11.41 -2.52
CA PHE A 141 0.10 9.98 -2.73
C PHE A 141 -0.44 9.65 -4.13
N GLY A 142 -1.46 10.37 -4.61
CA GLY A 142 -1.98 10.23 -5.97
C GLY A 142 -0.90 10.51 -7.04
N VAL A 143 -0.08 11.55 -6.85
CA VAL A 143 1.06 11.85 -7.74
C VAL A 143 2.10 10.74 -7.70
N CYS A 144 2.46 10.22 -6.52
CA CYS A 144 3.40 9.10 -6.42
C CYS A 144 2.91 7.87 -7.18
N ILE A 145 1.64 7.48 -6.94
CA ILE A 145 1.06 6.30 -7.60
C ILE A 145 0.90 6.52 -9.11
N ALA A 146 0.73 7.76 -9.59
CA ALA A 146 0.69 8.08 -11.01
C ALA A 146 1.99 7.66 -11.74
N GLY A 147 3.13 7.55 -11.01
CA GLY A 147 4.35 6.93 -11.52
C GLY A 147 4.10 5.52 -12.06
N GLY A 148 3.32 4.68 -11.37
CA GLY A 148 2.94 3.36 -11.87
C GLY A 148 2.09 3.41 -13.15
N GLY A 149 1.23 4.42 -13.31
CA GLY A 149 0.53 4.68 -14.57
C GLY A 149 1.47 5.08 -15.72
N MET A 150 2.50 5.88 -15.41
CA MET A 150 3.55 6.19 -16.38
C MET A 150 4.38 4.93 -16.72
N GLY A 151 4.61 4.04 -15.75
CA GLY A 151 5.22 2.73 -15.98
C GLY A 151 4.39 1.89 -16.95
N LEU A 152 3.08 1.82 -16.76
CA LEU A 152 2.15 1.16 -17.68
C LEU A 152 2.21 1.78 -19.10
N PHE A 153 2.27 3.11 -19.19
CA PHE A 153 2.39 3.82 -20.47
C PHE A 153 3.63 3.39 -21.25
N VAL A 154 4.76 3.19 -20.59
CA VAL A 154 6.04 2.83 -21.22
C VAL A 154 6.19 1.33 -21.41
N ALA A 155 5.61 0.50 -20.54
CA ALA A 155 5.85 -0.95 -20.48
C ALA A 155 5.58 -1.66 -21.82
N GLY A 156 4.43 -1.42 -22.46
CA GLY A 156 4.07 -2.10 -23.70
C GLY A 156 5.07 -1.89 -24.81
N PRO A 157 5.28 -0.64 -25.29
CA PRO A 157 6.24 -0.34 -26.38
C PRO A 157 7.67 -0.74 -26.03
N LEU A 158 8.12 -0.48 -24.77
CA LEU A 158 9.46 -0.82 -24.35
C LEU A 158 9.72 -2.32 -24.41
N VAL A 159 8.85 -3.12 -23.79
CA VAL A 159 8.99 -4.58 -23.78
C VAL A 159 8.95 -5.14 -25.19
N ARG A 160 8.03 -4.64 -26.04
CA ARG A 160 7.92 -5.06 -27.42
C ARG A 160 9.21 -4.74 -28.22
N TYR A 161 9.75 -3.54 -28.04
CA TYR A 161 11.03 -3.15 -28.65
C TYR A 161 12.19 -4.05 -28.19
N LEU A 162 12.29 -4.30 -26.87
CA LEU A 162 13.35 -5.16 -26.34
C LEU A 162 13.25 -6.60 -26.86
N LEU A 163 12.04 -7.16 -26.93
CA LEU A 163 11.81 -8.50 -27.50
C LEU A 163 12.19 -8.57 -28.97
N SER A 164 11.92 -7.52 -29.76
CA SER A 164 12.25 -7.50 -31.18
C SER A 164 13.75 -7.40 -31.48
N GLN A 165 14.54 -6.81 -30.55
CA GLN A 165 15.98 -6.60 -30.73
C GLN A 165 16.85 -7.64 -29.99
N TYR A 166 16.43 -8.15 -28.85
CA TYR A 166 17.30 -8.88 -27.91
C TYR A 166 16.73 -10.25 -27.48
N ASN A 167 15.67 -10.75 -28.11
CA ASN A 167 14.96 -11.96 -27.70
C ASN A 167 14.48 -11.91 -26.22
N LEU A 168 13.87 -12.99 -25.74
CA LEU A 168 13.32 -13.07 -24.37
C LEU A 168 14.41 -12.88 -23.30
N SER A 169 15.54 -13.59 -23.40
CA SER A 169 16.63 -13.51 -22.41
C SER A 169 17.25 -12.12 -22.30
N GLY A 170 17.52 -11.48 -23.44
CA GLY A 170 18.07 -10.12 -23.46
C GLY A 170 17.09 -9.08 -22.95
N ALA A 171 15.81 -9.20 -23.29
CA ALA A 171 14.76 -8.31 -22.81
C ALA A 171 14.63 -8.38 -21.27
N LEU A 172 14.64 -9.59 -20.69
CA LEU A 172 14.61 -9.80 -19.23
C LEU A 172 15.81 -9.17 -18.54
N LEU A 173 17.01 -9.32 -19.10
CA LEU A 173 18.24 -8.75 -18.53
C LEU A 173 18.22 -7.22 -18.54
N ILE A 174 17.80 -6.60 -19.66
CA ILE A 174 17.72 -5.14 -19.79
C ILE A 174 16.63 -4.57 -18.86
N LEU A 175 15.48 -5.23 -18.76
CA LEU A 175 14.44 -4.83 -17.80
C LEU A 175 14.97 -4.88 -16.37
N GLY A 176 15.71 -5.93 -15.99
CA GLY A 176 16.38 -6.00 -14.70
C GLY A 176 17.35 -4.85 -14.44
N ALA A 177 18.12 -4.45 -15.46
CA ALA A 177 19.02 -3.29 -15.36
C ALA A 177 18.26 -1.96 -15.20
N ILE A 178 17.10 -1.80 -15.85
CA ILE A 178 16.23 -0.63 -15.66
C ILE A 178 15.73 -0.58 -14.21
N GLU A 179 15.35 -1.71 -13.62
CA GLU A 179 14.88 -1.79 -12.23
C GLU A 179 15.94 -1.39 -11.20
N LEU A 180 17.22 -1.43 -11.55
CA LEU A 180 18.30 -0.94 -10.68
C LEU A 180 18.14 0.55 -10.32
N HIS A 181 17.44 1.33 -11.15
CA HIS A 181 17.12 2.73 -10.81
C HIS A 181 16.28 2.87 -9.53
N MET A 182 15.60 1.80 -9.09
CA MET A 182 14.97 1.79 -7.77
C MET A 182 15.99 1.93 -6.63
N CYS A 183 17.19 1.37 -6.79
CA CYS A 183 18.29 1.55 -5.82
C CYS A 183 18.74 3.02 -5.76
N VAL A 184 18.83 3.69 -6.93
CA VAL A 184 19.19 5.11 -7.00
C VAL A 184 18.12 5.97 -6.34
N ALA A 185 16.85 5.76 -6.66
CA ALA A 185 15.74 6.46 -6.04
C ALA A 185 15.69 6.19 -4.51
N GLY A 186 15.91 4.95 -4.09
CA GLY A 186 16.02 4.56 -2.70
C GLY A 186 17.16 5.26 -1.96
N ALA A 187 18.31 5.47 -2.60
CA ALA A 187 19.46 6.15 -2.02
C ALA A 187 19.17 7.63 -1.70
N VAL A 188 18.26 8.27 -2.42
CA VAL A 188 17.83 9.66 -2.22
C VAL A 188 16.90 9.77 -1.01
N LEU A 189 16.22 8.70 -0.60
CA LEU A 189 15.32 8.72 0.55
C LEU A 189 16.09 8.99 1.85
N ARG A 190 15.64 9.95 2.63
CA ARG A 190 16.19 10.27 3.95
C ARG A 190 15.17 9.91 5.03
N PRO A 191 15.60 9.27 6.13
CA PRO A 191 14.72 9.09 7.28
C PRO A 191 14.41 10.45 7.90
N LEU A 192 13.12 10.72 8.20
CA LEU A 192 12.78 11.77 9.15
C LEU A 192 13.25 11.29 10.52
N GLN A 193 14.25 11.96 11.11
CA GLN A 193 14.54 11.77 12.51
C GLN A 193 13.31 12.26 13.30
N GLN A 194 12.58 11.30 13.87
CA GLN A 194 11.70 11.61 14.98
C GLN A 194 12.62 12.12 16.09
N SER A 195 12.58 13.44 16.32
CA SER A 195 13.09 14.02 17.55
C SER A 195 12.33 13.31 18.67
N GLN A 196 12.97 12.35 19.33
CA GLN A 196 12.58 11.94 20.66
C GLN A 196 12.81 13.18 21.52
N SER A 197 11.79 14.02 21.64
CA SER A 197 11.65 14.92 22.77
C SER A 197 11.34 14.02 23.96
N SER A 198 12.35 13.33 24.47
CA SER A 198 12.45 13.04 25.88
C SER A 198 12.62 14.42 26.53
N THR A 199 11.50 15.06 26.83
CA THR A 199 11.47 16.09 27.87
C THR A 199 11.77 15.33 29.15
N VAL A 200 13.06 15.12 29.41
CA VAL A 200 13.54 14.90 30.77
C VAL A 200 13.24 16.24 31.44
N VAL A 201 12.11 16.30 32.10
CA VAL A 201 11.87 17.33 33.12
C VAL A 201 12.88 16.99 34.22
N ASN A 202 14.04 17.61 34.15
CA ASN A 202 14.93 17.70 35.32
C ASN A 202 14.14 18.50 36.36
N ILE A 203 13.47 17.79 37.24
CA ILE A 203 13.04 18.36 38.51
C ILE A 203 14.32 18.45 39.31
N ASP A 204 14.99 19.61 39.25
CA ASP A 204 16.01 19.99 40.24
C ASP A 204 15.30 20.11 41.59
N HIS A 205 15.39 19.04 42.38
CA HIS A 205 15.14 19.09 43.81
C HIS A 205 16.32 19.81 44.46
N SER A 206 16.33 21.14 44.45
CA SER A 206 16.96 21.91 45.50
C SER A 206 15.99 21.94 46.70
N VAL A 207 16.22 21.09 47.63
CA VAL A 207 15.57 21.12 48.95
C VAL A 207 16.20 22.26 49.70
N ASP A 208 15.55 23.42 49.80
CA ASP A 208 15.76 24.39 50.84
C ASP A 208 14.80 24.05 51.98
N GLU A 209 15.37 23.49 53.05
CA GLU A 209 14.77 23.43 54.38
C GLU A 209 14.65 24.84 54.93
N ASN A 210 13.43 25.35 55.04
CA ASN A 210 12.88 26.20 56.11
C ASN A 210 11.75 27.07 55.56
N THR A 211 10.54 26.73 55.93
CA THR A 211 9.58 27.59 56.67
C THR A 211 8.18 27.02 56.55
N ASP A 212 7.63 26.75 57.73
CA ASP A 212 6.19 26.60 57.96
C ASP A 212 5.43 27.81 57.46
N ASN A 213 4.39 27.59 56.65
CA ASN A 213 3.05 28.16 56.84
C ASN A 213 2.14 27.78 55.71
N ASP A 214 0.99 27.28 56.14
CA ASP A 214 -0.20 26.92 55.38
C ASP A 214 -0.80 28.03 54.54
N HIS A 215 -1.57 27.58 53.55
CA HIS A 215 -2.57 28.31 52.79
C HIS A 215 -2.10 29.45 51.88
N ASP A 216 -2.31 29.17 50.58
CA ASP A 216 -2.42 30.09 49.43
C ASP A 216 -1.41 29.87 48.31
N CYS A 217 -1.62 28.85 47.53
CA CYS A 217 -0.93 28.72 46.23
C CYS A 217 -1.82 28.20 45.11
N VAL A 218 -3.02 28.83 45.01
CA VAL A 218 -3.88 28.72 43.79
C VAL A 218 -4.38 30.11 43.45
N GLN A 219 -3.51 30.97 42.98
CA GLN A 219 -3.82 32.15 42.17
C GLN A 219 -2.53 32.83 41.79
N HIS A 220 -2.15 32.71 40.53
CA HIS A 220 -1.44 33.62 39.64
C HIS A 220 -0.70 32.82 38.56
N LEU A 221 -1.46 32.31 37.58
CA LEU A 221 -0.95 32.17 36.24
C LEU A 221 -1.63 33.27 35.40
N SER A 222 -0.92 34.37 35.25
CA SER A 222 -1.29 35.48 34.43
C SER A 222 -1.38 35.04 32.97
N THR A 223 -2.57 35.14 32.41
CA THR A 223 -2.88 35.03 30.98
C THR A 223 -2.41 36.28 30.25
N ASN A 224 -1.13 36.36 29.97
CA ASN A 224 -0.64 37.31 28.95
C ASN A 224 0.51 36.64 28.23
N ASP A 225 0.28 36.36 26.92
CA ASP A 225 1.16 35.94 25.85
C ASP A 225 0.83 34.56 25.17
N LEU A 226 -0.44 34.42 24.78
CA LEU A 226 -0.82 33.46 23.75
C LEU A 226 -1.86 34.08 22.82
N HIS A 227 -1.40 34.54 21.69
CA HIS A 227 -2.28 34.88 20.55
C HIS A 227 -2.97 33.60 20.06
N MET A 228 -4.17 33.34 20.52
CA MET A 228 -5.05 32.25 20.03
C MET A 228 -5.83 32.77 18.81
N SER A 229 -6.00 31.90 17.82
CA SER A 229 -6.80 32.16 16.63
C SER A 229 -8.31 32.14 16.97
N PRO A 230 -9.18 32.82 16.24
CA PRO A 230 -10.63 32.90 16.55
C PRO A 230 -11.35 31.56 16.60
N GLU A 231 -10.84 30.53 15.90
CA GLU A 231 -11.41 29.17 15.91
C GLU A 231 -11.19 28.40 17.21
N SER A 232 -10.21 28.80 18.03
CA SER A 232 -9.94 28.17 19.33
C SER A 232 -10.79 28.75 20.46
N GLU A 233 -11.31 29.97 20.32
CA GLU A 233 -12.28 30.57 21.27
C GLU A 233 -13.67 29.95 21.17
N GLU A 234 -14.11 29.60 19.96
CA GLU A 234 -15.40 28.93 19.74
C GLU A 234 -15.42 27.50 20.31
N MET A 235 -14.29 26.78 20.22
CA MET A 235 -14.13 25.44 20.77
C MET A 235 -14.03 25.43 22.32
N ALA A 236 -13.49 26.48 22.93
CA ALA A 236 -13.41 26.64 24.37
C ALA A 236 -14.81 26.92 25.00
N LEU A 237 -15.68 27.64 24.28
CA LEU A 237 -17.05 27.95 24.69
C LEU A 237 -18.00 26.74 24.58
N GLU A 238 -17.69 25.74 23.73
CA GLU A 238 -18.48 24.51 23.62
C GLU A 238 -18.14 23.50 24.74
N ILE A 239 -16.91 23.51 25.26
CA ILE A 239 -16.47 22.63 26.36
C ILE A 239 -17.12 23.04 27.70
N GLU A 240 -17.51 24.30 27.88
CA GLU A 240 -18.12 24.81 29.11
C GLU A 240 -19.60 24.43 29.28
N LYS A 241 -20.22 23.81 28.26
CA LYS A 241 -21.64 23.37 28.29
C LYS A 241 -21.90 21.95 28.76
N HIS A 242 -20.87 21.14 29.04
CA HIS A 242 -21.05 19.81 29.60
C HIS A 242 -20.82 19.80 31.11
N PRO A 243 -21.68 19.10 31.90
CA PRO A 243 -21.50 19.04 33.33
C PRO A 243 -20.19 18.33 33.69
N LYS A 244 -19.41 18.92 34.60
CA LYS A 244 -18.18 18.35 35.14
C LYS A 244 -18.45 16.98 35.73
N PRO A 245 -17.62 15.96 35.45
CA PRO A 245 -17.77 14.63 36.07
C PRO A 245 -17.60 14.74 37.58
N SER A 246 -18.38 13.93 38.31
CA SER A 246 -18.40 13.95 39.76
C SER A 246 -17.06 13.43 40.33
N GLU A 247 -16.71 13.92 41.54
CA GLU A 247 -15.48 13.55 42.25
C GLU A 247 -15.31 12.03 42.42
N LYS A 248 -16.38 11.27 42.39
CA LYS A 248 -16.39 9.79 42.46
C LYS A 248 -15.94 9.12 41.15
N GLU A 249 -16.19 9.73 39.98
CA GLU A 249 -15.73 9.20 38.67
C GLU A 249 -14.24 9.45 38.48
N ILE A 250 -13.72 10.57 38.99
CA ILE A 250 -12.29 10.88 38.94
C ILE A 250 -11.50 9.90 39.83
N THR A 251 -12.04 9.57 40.99
CA THR A 251 -11.39 8.62 41.92
C THR A 251 -11.34 7.18 41.36
N SER A 252 -12.37 6.76 40.62
CA SER A 252 -12.36 5.44 39.97
C SER A 252 -11.37 5.31 38.83
N ILE A 253 -11.08 6.41 38.11
CA ILE A 253 -10.07 6.44 37.04
C ILE A 253 -8.65 6.36 37.64
N TYR A 254 -8.40 7.00 38.78
CA TYR A 254 -7.12 6.90 39.48
C TYR A 254 -6.90 5.56 40.17
N GLN A 255 -7.95 4.88 40.64
CA GLN A 255 -7.82 3.53 41.21
C GLN A 255 -7.50 2.45 40.17
N LEU A 256 -7.99 2.58 38.92
CA LEU A 256 -7.65 1.67 37.83
C LEU A 256 -6.22 1.85 37.29
N GLN A 257 -5.56 2.98 37.59
CA GLN A 257 -4.15 3.22 37.25
C GLN A 257 -3.17 2.82 38.34
N SER A 258 -3.60 2.59 39.58
CA SER A 258 -2.71 2.31 40.72
C SER A 258 -2.51 0.81 41.01
N GLU A 259 -3.21 -0.09 40.35
CA GLU A 259 -3.01 -1.55 40.53
C GLU A 259 -1.84 -2.15 39.75
N ASP A 260 -1.13 -1.35 38.92
CA ASP A 260 0.04 -1.82 38.16
C ASP A 260 1.40 -1.26 38.68
N THR A 261 1.45 -0.65 39.85
CA THR A 261 2.71 -0.22 40.48
C THR A 261 3.10 -1.17 41.62
N ILE A 262 4.11 -1.97 41.34
CA ILE A 262 4.79 -2.82 42.34
C ILE A 262 5.47 -1.91 43.37
N ASP A 263 5.06 -2.09 44.63
CA ASP A 263 5.59 -1.41 45.83
C ASP A 263 7.08 -1.75 46.04
N LEU A 264 7.95 -0.74 45.94
CA LEU A 264 9.38 -0.84 46.17
C LEU A 264 9.80 -0.16 47.49
N THR A 265 9.01 -0.30 48.54
CA THR A 265 9.36 0.22 49.87
C THR A 265 9.41 -0.89 50.92
N GLU A 266 10.35 -1.81 50.77
CA GLU A 266 10.96 -2.56 51.90
C GLU A 266 12.32 -3.12 51.48
N VAL A 267 13.37 -2.33 51.57
CA VAL A 267 14.74 -2.84 51.71
C VAL A 267 15.44 -2.10 52.82
N SER A 268 15.39 -2.71 53.97
CA SER A 268 16.27 -2.37 55.08
C SER A 268 17.33 -3.46 55.21
N THR A 269 18.59 -3.02 55.31
CA THR A 269 19.80 -3.61 55.93
C THR A 269 20.51 -4.75 55.23
N ALA A 270 21.77 -4.47 55.02
CA ALA A 270 22.89 -5.24 54.55
C ALA A 270 23.17 -6.55 55.32
N ASP A 271 23.95 -7.43 54.64
CA ASP A 271 24.63 -8.64 55.06
C ASP A 271 23.87 -9.96 54.86
N ASP A 272 23.79 -10.40 53.57
CA ASP A 272 23.59 -11.81 53.27
C ASP A 272 24.36 -12.21 52.00
N PRO A 273 25.29 -13.21 52.03
CA PRO A 273 26.12 -13.60 50.89
C PRO A 273 25.40 -14.39 49.80
N LEU A 274 24.06 -14.53 49.86
CA LEU A 274 23.21 -15.15 48.84
C LEU A 274 22.72 -14.16 47.74
N PHE A 275 23.13 -12.89 47.81
CA PHE A 275 22.65 -11.83 46.92
C PHE A 275 23.33 -11.80 45.54
N ASN A 276 24.35 -12.61 45.29
CA ASN A 276 25.10 -12.61 44.04
C ASN A 276 24.60 -13.59 42.98
N HIS A 277 23.49 -14.32 43.21
CA HIS A 277 22.92 -15.24 42.21
C HIS A 277 21.53 -14.87 41.66
N ALA A 278 20.92 -13.78 42.06
CA ALA A 278 19.54 -13.42 41.69
C ALA A 278 19.39 -12.30 40.63
N PHE A 279 20.46 -11.72 40.10
CA PHE A 279 20.39 -10.59 39.18
C PHE A 279 20.98 -10.86 37.80
N ILE A 280 20.78 -12.07 37.27
CA ILE A 280 20.92 -12.35 35.81
C ILE A 280 19.62 -12.99 35.33
N SER A 281 18.52 -12.27 35.47
CA SER A 281 17.36 -12.50 34.60
C SER A 281 17.66 -11.79 33.29
N SER A 282 17.97 -12.60 32.30
CA SER A 282 18.44 -12.21 30.97
C SER A 282 17.47 -11.23 30.28
N PRO A 283 17.98 -10.17 29.62
CA PRO A 283 17.18 -9.26 28.77
C PRO A 283 16.36 -9.99 27.68
N GLN A 284 16.62 -11.27 27.45
CA GLN A 284 15.90 -12.10 26.48
C GLN A 284 14.48 -12.50 26.92
N GLN A 285 14.17 -12.56 28.22
CA GLN A 285 12.82 -12.93 28.68
C GLN A 285 11.83 -11.78 28.54
N ASP A 286 12.25 -10.54 28.78
CA ASP A 286 11.37 -9.37 28.61
C ASP A 286 11.11 -9.04 27.15
N VAL A 287 12.10 -9.23 26.27
CA VAL A 287 11.93 -9.13 24.82
C VAL A 287 10.99 -10.22 24.28
N LYS A 288 11.04 -11.44 24.84
CA LYS A 288 10.13 -12.54 24.45
C LYS A 288 8.69 -12.27 24.93
N LYS A 289 8.49 -11.80 26.17
CA LYS A 289 7.17 -11.41 26.70
C LYS A 289 6.56 -10.24 25.93
N SER A 290 7.34 -9.21 25.60
CA SER A 290 6.91 -8.07 24.78
C SER A 290 6.50 -8.51 23.36
N ARG A 291 7.24 -9.41 22.72
CA ARG A 291 6.89 -9.97 21.41
C ARG A 291 5.62 -10.82 21.46
N ILE A 292 5.41 -11.62 22.49
CA ILE A 292 4.20 -12.43 22.64
C ILE A 292 2.99 -11.53 22.85
N LYS A 293 3.09 -10.50 23.69
CA LYS A 293 2.03 -9.51 23.94
C LYS A 293 1.67 -8.74 22.65
N SER A 294 2.68 -8.36 21.85
CA SER A 294 2.49 -7.73 20.54
C SER A 294 1.77 -8.68 19.55
N ASN A 295 2.20 -9.92 19.45
CA ASN A 295 1.56 -10.90 18.54
C ASN A 295 0.11 -11.20 18.94
N ILE A 296 -0.18 -11.32 20.24
CA ILE A 296 -1.56 -11.51 20.73
C ILE A 296 -2.42 -10.29 20.39
N CYS A 297 -1.90 -9.09 20.54
CA CYS A 297 -2.60 -7.85 20.20
C CYS A 297 -2.96 -7.80 18.70
N HIS A 298 -2.04 -8.20 17.82
CA HIS A 298 -2.31 -8.28 16.38
C HIS A 298 -3.37 -9.34 16.03
N VAL A 299 -3.34 -10.50 16.68
CA VAL A 299 -4.35 -11.55 16.47
C VAL A 299 -5.73 -11.07 16.95
N VAL A 300 -5.82 -10.43 18.11
CA VAL A 300 -7.08 -9.88 18.64
C VAL A 300 -7.61 -8.77 17.74
N SER A 301 -6.73 -7.91 17.22
CA SER A 301 -7.09 -6.87 16.26
C SER A 301 -7.62 -7.48 14.95
N ALA A 302 -6.98 -8.53 14.43
CA ALA A 302 -7.45 -9.24 13.24
C ALA A 302 -8.85 -9.83 13.43
N PHE A 303 -9.13 -10.47 14.57
CA PHE A 303 -10.46 -10.99 14.89
C PHE A 303 -11.51 -9.89 15.01
N ARG A 304 -11.16 -8.72 15.54
CA ARG A 304 -12.07 -7.58 15.64
C ARG A 304 -12.43 -7.05 14.26
N VAL A 305 -11.45 -6.84 13.41
CA VAL A 305 -11.63 -6.36 12.03
C VAL A 305 -12.45 -7.34 11.20
N LEU A 306 -12.20 -8.65 11.35
CA LEU A 306 -12.95 -9.70 10.64
C LEU A 306 -14.41 -9.87 11.15
N LYS A 307 -14.76 -9.33 12.31
CA LYS A 307 -16.16 -9.29 12.78
C LYS A 307 -16.96 -8.13 12.18
N GLU A 308 -16.28 -7.12 11.65
CA GLU A 308 -16.93 -5.97 11.02
C GLU A 308 -17.42 -6.35 9.62
N ILE A 309 -18.73 -6.54 9.49
CA ILE A 309 -19.36 -7.01 8.24
C ILE A 309 -19.09 -6.05 7.07
N ARG A 310 -19.07 -4.72 7.33
CA ARG A 310 -18.76 -3.70 6.31
C ARG A 310 -17.36 -3.88 5.74
N PHE A 311 -16.41 -4.20 6.60
CA PHE A 311 -15.03 -4.46 6.20
C PHE A 311 -14.91 -5.75 5.39
N LEU A 312 -15.63 -6.83 5.75
CA LEU A 312 -15.64 -8.08 4.98
C LEU A 312 -16.23 -7.89 3.58
N ILE A 313 -17.34 -7.16 3.46
CA ILE A 313 -17.96 -6.84 2.17
C ILE A 313 -17.00 -6.00 1.32
N TYR A 314 -16.29 -5.05 1.93
CA TYR A 314 -15.27 -4.26 1.23
C TYR A 314 -14.11 -5.14 0.74
N ASN A 315 -13.60 -6.07 1.55
CA ASN A 315 -12.57 -7.03 1.13
C ASN A 315 -13.02 -7.88 -0.06
N LEU A 316 -14.27 -8.34 -0.06
CA LEU A 316 -14.84 -9.06 -1.19
C LEU A 316 -14.87 -8.17 -2.45
N SER A 317 -15.28 -6.90 -2.32
CA SER A 317 -15.25 -5.93 -3.41
C SER A 317 -13.85 -5.79 -4.01
N ILE A 318 -12.83 -5.63 -3.17
CA ILE A 318 -11.44 -5.49 -3.59
C ILE A 318 -10.91 -6.75 -4.27
N MET A 319 -11.22 -7.93 -3.73
CA MET A 319 -10.82 -9.21 -4.33
C MET A 319 -11.44 -9.39 -5.72
N LEU A 320 -12.73 -9.10 -5.87
CA LEU A 320 -13.43 -9.20 -7.15
C LEU A 320 -12.90 -8.18 -8.18
N TRP A 321 -12.59 -6.96 -7.73
CA TRP A 321 -11.98 -5.95 -8.59
C TRP A 321 -10.64 -6.43 -9.13
N THR A 322 -9.72 -6.90 -8.28
CA THR A 322 -8.38 -7.34 -8.70
C THR A 322 -8.42 -8.62 -9.52
N LEU A 323 -9.38 -9.50 -9.26
CA LEU A 323 -9.62 -10.71 -10.05
C LEU A 323 -9.98 -10.34 -11.51
N GLY A 324 -10.94 -9.44 -11.70
CA GLY A 324 -11.37 -9.00 -13.03
C GLY A 324 -10.33 -8.12 -13.73
N GLU A 325 -9.69 -7.18 -12.99
CA GLU A 325 -8.67 -6.31 -13.54
C GLU A 325 -7.48 -7.10 -14.10
N SER A 326 -6.93 -8.03 -13.31
CA SER A 326 -5.78 -8.83 -13.76
C SER A 326 -6.14 -9.76 -14.94
N ALA A 327 -7.34 -10.36 -14.92
CA ALA A 327 -7.84 -11.14 -16.03
C ALA A 327 -7.87 -10.32 -17.33
N ALA A 328 -8.39 -9.09 -17.28
CA ALA A 328 -8.50 -8.23 -18.46
C ALA A 328 -7.13 -7.72 -18.93
N VAL A 329 -6.31 -7.17 -18.03
CA VAL A 329 -5.06 -6.48 -18.38
C VAL A 329 -4.01 -7.44 -18.94
N PHE A 330 -3.80 -8.61 -18.29
CA PHE A 330 -2.77 -9.53 -18.76
C PHE A 330 -3.13 -10.24 -20.07
N HIS A 331 -4.42 -10.38 -20.37
CA HIS A 331 -4.88 -11.00 -21.62
C HIS A 331 -5.12 -9.98 -22.76
N LEU A 332 -5.02 -8.67 -22.49
CA LEU A 332 -5.31 -7.64 -23.49
C LEU A 332 -4.50 -7.77 -24.79
N PRO A 333 -3.16 -8.00 -24.76
CA PRO A 333 -2.39 -8.15 -26.00
C PRO A 333 -2.83 -9.36 -26.85
N TYR A 334 -3.15 -10.48 -26.19
CA TYR A 334 -3.66 -11.67 -26.88
C TYR A 334 -5.02 -11.42 -27.54
N TYR A 335 -5.92 -10.82 -26.78
CA TYR A 335 -7.23 -10.48 -27.27
C TYR A 335 -7.16 -9.58 -28.49
N ALA A 336 -6.34 -8.52 -28.41
CA ALA A 336 -6.17 -7.59 -29.53
C ALA A 336 -5.64 -8.29 -30.78
N GLN A 337 -4.66 -9.19 -30.64
CA GLN A 337 -4.11 -9.95 -31.76
C GLN A 337 -5.14 -10.90 -32.36
N GLN A 338 -5.96 -11.58 -31.55
CA GLN A 338 -7.06 -12.40 -32.07
C GLN A 338 -8.12 -11.59 -32.87
N LYS A 339 -8.31 -10.32 -32.50
CA LYS A 339 -9.18 -9.39 -33.22
C LYS A 339 -8.51 -8.73 -34.43
N GLY A 340 -7.30 -9.16 -34.81
CA GLY A 340 -6.59 -8.74 -36.03
C GLY A 340 -5.61 -7.59 -35.85
N SER A 341 -5.34 -7.12 -34.61
CA SER A 341 -4.28 -6.12 -34.35
C SER A 341 -2.89 -6.76 -34.45
N SER A 342 -1.91 -6.02 -34.99
CA SER A 342 -0.53 -6.47 -35.02
C SER A 342 0.05 -6.56 -33.58
N PRO A 343 1.14 -7.33 -33.36
CA PRO A 343 1.81 -7.36 -32.05
C PRO A 343 2.25 -5.98 -31.56
N ASP A 344 2.68 -5.08 -32.45
CA ASP A 344 3.06 -3.72 -32.11
C ASP A 344 1.85 -2.87 -31.69
N GLN A 345 0.73 -3.01 -32.44
CA GLN A 345 -0.53 -2.37 -32.08
C GLN A 345 -1.07 -2.87 -30.72
N ALA A 346 -1.00 -4.18 -30.46
CA ALA A 346 -1.39 -4.75 -29.18
C ALA A 346 -0.56 -4.20 -28.01
N ALA A 347 0.73 -4.00 -28.19
CA ALA A 347 1.60 -3.41 -27.18
C ALA A 347 1.28 -1.94 -26.88
N THR A 348 0.87 -1.15 -27.91
CA THR A 348 0.50 0.26 -27.71
C THR A 348 -0.80 0.47 -26.95
N LEU A 349 -1.63 -0.57 -26.78
CA LEU A 349 -2.81 -0.49 -25.91
C LEU A 349 -2.45 -0.21 -24.46
N PHE A 350 -1.30 -0.71 -23.98
CA PHE A 350 -0.79 -0.35 -22.65
C PHE A 350 -0.43 1.13 -22.53
N THR A 351 0.04 1.74 -23.63
CA THR A 351 0.27 3.19 -23.69
C THR A 351 -1.05 3.95 -23.53
N ALA A 352 -2.10 3.54 -24.25
CA ALA A 352 -3.42 4.14 -24.14
C ALA A 352 -3.98 4.03 -22.69
N MET A 353 -3.89 2.83 -22.09
CA MET A 353 -4.28 2.61 -20.71
C MET A 353 -3.43 3.44 -19.73
N GLY A 354 -2.15 3.57 -19.97
CA GLY A 354 -1.23 4.35 -19.15
C GLY A 354 -1.58 5.83 -19.10
N VAL A 355 -1.96 6.44 -20.24
CA VAL A 355 -2.46 7.83 -20.29
C VAL A 355 -3.67 8.00 -19.37
N GLY A 356 -4.69 7.16 -19.52
CA GLY A 356 -5.86 7.17 -18.66
C GLY A 356 -5.53 6.94 -17.19
N SER A 357 -4.61 6.01 -16.90
CA SER A 357 -4.18 5.63 -15.56
C SER A 357 -3.50 6.80 -14.82
N VAL A 358 -2.60 7.53 -15.46
CA VAL A 358 -1.95 8.70 -14.86
C VAL A 358 -2.99 9.75 -14.47
N PHE A 359 -3.89 10.08 -15.42
CA PHE A 359 -4.97 11.02 -15.18
C PHE A 359 -5.88 10.57 -14.02
N SER A 360 -6.33 9.33 -14.07
CA SER A 360 -7.22 8.73 -13.08
C SER A 360 -6.67 8.78 -11.66
N ARG A 361 -5.42 8.40 -11.46
CA ARG A 361 -4.77 8.36 -10.14
C ARG A 361 -4.59 9.74 -9.52
N VAL A 362 -4.23 10.73 -10.34
CA VAL A 362 -4.12 12.13 -9.88
C VAL A 362 -5.50 12.68 -9.51
N VAL A 363 -6.49 12.50 -10.39
CA VAL A 363 -7.86 12.98 -10.14
C VAL A 363 -8.48 12.29 -8.93
N ALA A 364 -8.35 10.96 -8.80
CA ALA A 364 -8.83 10.23 -7.64
C ALA A 364 -8.19 10.72 -6.34
N GLY A 365 -6.88 11.03 -6.34
CA GLY A 365 -6.18 11.60 -5.19
C GLY A 365 -6.69 13.00 -4.83
N MET A 366 -6.99 13.85 -5.81
CA MET A 366 -7.60 15.16 -5.58
C MET A 366 -9.03 15.04 -5.04
N MET A 367 -9.86 14.18 -5.65
CA MET A 367 -11.23 13.93 -5.19
C MET A 367 -11.27 13.33 -3.79
N ALA A 368 -10.33 12.47 -3.45
CA ALA A 368 -10.18 11.91 -2.10
C ALA A 368 -9.71 12.96 -1.06
N SER A 369 -9.24 14.13 -1.49
CA SER A 369 -8.93 15.25 -0.58
C SER A 369 -10.15 16.12 -0.28
N ASP A 370 -11.23 16.00 -1.04
CA ASP A 370 -12.48 16.74 -0.81
C ASP A 370 -13.39 15.94 0.15
N THR A 371 -13.61 16.48 1.34
CA THR A 371 -14.44 15.86 2.38
C THR A 371 -15.92 15.74 2.02
N LYS A 372 -16.36 16.44 0.97
CA LYS A 372 -17.77 16.41 0.51
C LYS A 372 -18.11 15.15 -0.29
N ILE A 373 -17.12 14.46 -0.85
CA ILE A 373 -17.34 13.31 -1.72
C ILE A 373 -17.05 12.03 -0.93
N PRO A 374 -18.06 11.18 -0.65
CA PRO A 374 -17.84 9.90 0.00
C PRO A 374 -16.96 8.97 -0.87
N TYR A 375 -15.87 8.45 -0.31
CA TYR A 375 -14.92 7.58 -1.01
C TYR A 375 -15.57 6.35 -1.65
N MET A 376 -16.62 5.81 -1.01
CA MET A 376 -17.37 4.66 -1.52
C MET A 376 -18.10 4.97 -2.82
N ILE A 377 -18.63 6.17 -3.01
CA ILE A 377 -19.29 6.58 -4.25
C ILE A 377 -18.28 6.59 -5.41
N LEU A 378 -17.07 7.08 -5.15
CA LEU A 378 -15.98 7.05 -6.12
C LEU A 378 -15.60 5.61 -6.48
N GLN A 379 -15.46 4.74 -5.48
CA GLN A 379 -15.17 3.31 -5.68
C GLN A 379 -16.24 2.63 -6.55
N ILE A 380 -17.51 2.84 -6.24
CA ILE A 380 -18.66 2.30 -7.00
C ILE A 380 -18.60 2.78 -8.46
N GLY A 381 -18.36 4.09 -8.67
CA GLY A 381 -18.26 4.68 -10.00
C GLY A 381 -17.09 4.11 -10.81
N PHE A 382 -15.90 4.08 -10.23
CA PHE A 382 -14.70 3.57 -10.90
C PHE A 382 -14.83 2.09 -11.27
N THR A 383 -15.24 1.23 -10.35
CA THR A 383 -15.36 -0.21 -10.62
C THR A 383 -16.57 -0.53 -11.50
N GLY A 384 -17.70 0.15 -11.32
CA GLY A 384 -18.92 -0.07 -12.10
C GLY A 384 -18.75 0.32 -13.58
N ILE A 385 -18.24 1.52 -13.86
CA ILE A 385 -17.97 1.97 -15.23
C ILE A 385 -16.95 1.06 -15.91
N SER A 386 -15.86 0.70 -15.22
CA SER A 386 -14.86 -0.23 -15.74
C SER A 386 -15.44 -1.60 -16.06
N GLY A 387 -16.35 -2.10 -15.21
CA GLY A 387 -17.02 -3.36 -15.43
C GLY A 387 -17.91 -3.34 -16.68
N VAL A 388 -18.68 -2.26 -16.87
CA VAL A 388 -19.51 -2.07 -18.07
C VAL A 388 -18.63 -1.96 -19.33
N LEU A 389 -17.54 -1.20 -19.28
CA LEU A 389 -16.59 -1.09 -20.39
C LEU A 389 -16.03 -2.46 -20.81
N LEU A 390 -15.66 -3.32 -19.85
CA LEU A 390 -15.16 -4.66 -20.11
C LEU A 390 -16.24 -5.57 -20.71
N MET A 391 -17.46 -5.53 -20.19
CA MET A 391 -18.56 -6.35 -20.71
C MET A 391 -18.95 -5.99 -22.13
N LEU A 392 -18.89 -4.70 -22.47
CA LEU A 392 -19.24 -4.21 -23.81
C LEU A 392 -18.07 -4.30 -24.79
N PHE A 393 -16.83 -4.46 -24.31
CA PHE A 393 -15.64 -4.47 -25.17
C PHE A 393 -15.69 -5.46 -26.31
N PRO A 394 -16.18 -6.72 -26.17
CA PRO A 394 -16.33 -7.65 -27.28
C PRO A 394 -17.17 -7.12 -28.44
N LEU A 395 -18.15 -6.26 -28.18
CA LEU A 395 -19.07 -5.75 -29.20
C LEU A 395 -18.42 -4.73 -30.14
N TYR A 396 -17.38 -4.01 -29.69
CA TYR A 396 -16.76 -2.95 -30.50
C TYR A 396 -15.24 -3.10 -30.67
N SER A 397 -14.66 -4.23 -30.25
CA SER A 397 -13.20 -4.49 -30.28
C SER A 397 -12.64 -4.87 -31.66
N HIS A 398 -13.42 -4.71 -32.74
CA HIS A 398 -13.06 -5.22 -34.05
C HIS A 398 -12.00 -4.40 -34.79
N THR A 399 -11.69 -3.18 -34.36
CA THR A 399 -10.69 -2.33 -34.99
C THR A 399 -9.69 -1.83 -33.97
N TYR A 400 -8.45 -1.59 -34.40
CA TYR A 400 -7.39 -1.04 -33.52
C TYR A 400 -7.82 0.29 -32.89
N ASN A 401 -8.49 1.17 -33.62
CA ASN A 401 -8.92 2.46 -33.09
C ASN A 401 -9.90 2.31 -31.91
N THR A 402 -10.86 1.38 -32.02
CA THR A 402 -11.81 1.12 -30.93
C THR A 402 -11.13 0.46 -29.72
N GLN A 403 -10.14 -0.39 -29.95
CA GLN A 403 -9.30 -0.94 -28.88
C GLN A 403 -8.50 0.17 -28.17
N MET A 404 -7.95 1.15 -28.90
CA MET A 404 -7.24 2.30 -28.31
C MET A 404 -8.18 3.17 -27.47
N VAL A 405 -9.39 3.45 -27.95
CA VAL A 405 -10.42 4.18 -27.18
C VAL A 405 -10.76 3.42 -25.89
N PHE A 406 -10.97 2.10 -26.01
CA PHE A 406 -11.16 1.26 -24.82
C PHE A 406 -9.99 1.40 -23.84
N GLY A 407 -8.74 1.30 -24.33
CA GLY A 407 -7.56 1.43 -23.49
C GLY A 407 -7.55 2.73 -22.68
N ILE A 408 -7.80 3.87 -23.33
CA ILE A 408 -7.87 5.19 -22.65
C ILE A 408 -9.01 5.21 -21.61
N LEU A 409 -10.21 4.81 -21.99
CA LEU A 409 -11.37 4.82 -21.09
C LEU A 409 -11.18 3.86 -19.91
N TYR A 410 -10.74 2.63 -20.19
CA TYR A 410 -10.52 1.65 -19.15
C TYR A 410 -9.40 2.10 -18.19
N GLY A 411 -8.28 2.62 -18.71
CA GLY A 411 -7.21 3.20 -17.89
C GLY A 411 -7.70 4.36 -17.02
N THR A 412 -8.62 5.20 -17.56
CA THR A 412 -9.19 6.34 -16.83
C THR A 412 -10.09 5.90 -15.69
N TYR A 413 -10.89 4.86 -15.85
CA TYR A 413 -11.84 4.47 -14.81
C TYR A 413 -11.33 3.36 -13.90
N SER A 414 -10.52 2.40 -14.35
CA SER A 414 -10.09 1.26 -13.51
C SER A 414 -9.02 1.63 -12.49
N GLN A 415 -8.10 2.52 -12.84
CA GLN A 415 -6.87 2.73 -12.06
C GLN A 415 -7.01 3.70 -10.87
N GLY A 416 -8.08 4.48 -10.82
CA GLY A 416 -8.40 5.37 -9.68
C GLY A 416 -8.70 4.61 -8.38
N THR A 417 -9.24 3.39 -8.50
CA THR A 417 -9.54 2.51 -7.36
C THR A 417 -8.34 2.28 -6.44
N ASN A 418 -7.14 2.10 -7.01
CA ASN A 418 -5.91 1.93 -6.24
C ASN A 418 -5.63 3.09 -5.27
N THR A 419 -5.96 4.30 -5.66
CA THR A 419 -5.74 5.52 -4.85
C THR A 419 -6.74 5.60 -3.68
N LEU A 420 -7.93 5.01 -3.83
CA LEU A 420 -9.00 5.07 -2.84
C LEU A 420 -8.88 4.02 -1.73
N VAL A 421 -8.09 2.96 -1.92
CA VAL A 421 -7.94 1.89 -0.90
C VAL A 421 -7.57 2.44 0.47
N GLY A 422 -6.60 3.37 0.51
CA GLY A 422 -6.16 3.99 1.74
C GLY A 422 -7.24 4.73 2.51
N PRO A 423 -7.83 5.76 1.92
CA PRO A 423 -8.91 6.53 2.54
C PRO A 423 -10.10 5.67 2.97
N ILE A 424 -10.48 4.65 2.18
CA ILE A 424 -11.61 3.78 2.52
C ILE A 424 -11.30 2.92 3.73
N VAL A 425 -10.11 2.31 3.82
CA VAL A 425 -9.72 1.51 4.99
C VAL A 425 -9.74 2.36 6.25
N LEU A 426 -9.19 3.59 6.19
CA LEU A 426 -9.21 4.53 7.32
C LEU A 426 -10.63 4.91 7.76
N ALA A 427 -11.60 4.94 6.84
CA ALA A 427 -13.00 5.24 7.15
C ALA A 427 -13.77 4.03 7.71
N LEU A 428 -13.31 2.79 7.49
CA LEU A 428 -14.01 1.57 7.90
C LEU A 428 -13.57 1.02 9.25
N VAL A 429 -12.34 1.30 9.69
CA VAL A 429 -11.77 0.71 10.90
C VAL A 429 -11.20 1.76 11.84
N THR A 430 -11.05 1.40 13.13
CA THR A 430 -10.42 2.29 14.12
C THR A 430 -8.92 2.42 13.85
N LEU A 431 -8.31 3.56 14.22
CA LEU A 431 -6.88 3.83 13.99
C LEU A 431 -5.94 2.75 14.53
N LYS A 432 -6.33 2.07 15.62
CA LYS A 432 -5.55 0.96 16.22
C LYS A 432 -5.51 -0.28 15.33
N ASP A 433 -6.56 -0.51 14.55
CA ASP A 433 -6.74 -1.70 13.72
C ASP A 433 -6.30 -1.48 12.26
N VAL A 434 -5.99 -0.24 11.87
CA VAL A 434 -5.58 0.14 10.51
C VAL A 434 -4.45 -0.72 9.94
N PRO A 435 -3.33 -0.99 10.65
CA PRO A 435 -2.25 -1.81 10.08
C PRO A 435 -2.69 -3.22 9.71
N VAL A 436 -3.55 -3.82 10.54
CA VAL A 436 -4.10 -5.16 10.30
C VAL A 436 -5.10 -5.15 9.15
N ALA A 437 -5.97 -4.14 9.12
CA ALA A 437 -6.95 -3.96 8.05
C ALA A 437 -6.28 -3.79 6.68
N TYR A 438 -5.23 -2.97 6.60
CA TYR A 438 -4.42 -2.86 5.37
C TYR A 438 -3.84 -4.20 4.95
N GLY A 439 -3.26 -4.96 5.90
CA GLY A 439 -2.72 -6.28 5.61
C GLY A 439 -3.76 -7.22 5.01
N LEU A 440 -4.99 -7.23 5.55
CA LEU A 440 -6.08 -8.07 5.05
C LEU A 440 -6.58 -7.62 3.66
N VAL A 441 -6.67 -6.32 3.41
CA VAL A 441 -7.06 -5.79 2.09
C VAL A 441 -6.01 -6.15 1.03
N TYR A 442 -4.73 -5.93 1.31
CA TYR A 442 -3.66 -6.30 0.39
C TYR A 442 -3.55 -7.81 0.18
N TYR A 443 -3.83 -8.61 1.21
CA TYR A 443 -3.96 -10.07 1.07
C TYR A 443 -5.08 -10.43 0.07
N SER A 444 -6.27 -9.85 0.23
CA SER A 444 -7.40 -10.07 -0.67
C SER A 444 -7.10 -9.63 -2.12
N MET A 445 -6.40 -8.49 -2.29
CA MET A 445 -5.89 -8.06 -3.59
C MET A 445 -4.95 -9.11 -4.21
N GLY A 446 -4.02 -9.62 -3.42
CA GLY A 446 -3.05 -10.63 -3.87
C GLY A 446 -3.71 -11.90 -4.34
N VAL A 447 -4.72 -12.38 -3.62
CA VAL A 447 -5.52 -13.55 -4.04
C VAL A 447 -6.19 -13.29 -5.39
N GLY A 448 -6.81 -12.12 -5.57
CA GLY A 448 -7.44 -11.74 -6.84
C GLY A 448 -6.44 -11.69 -8.00
N TYR A 449 -5.27 -11.07 -7.80
CA TYR A 449 -4.23 -10.99 -8.83
C TYR A 449 -3.62 -12.35 -9.18
N ILE A 450 -3.46 -13.27 -8.22
CA ILE A 450 -2.96 -14.62 -8.49
C ILE A 450 -3.96 -15.43 -9.30
N LEU A 451 -5.24 -15.35 -8.99
CA LEU A 451 -6.27 -16.19 -9.60
C LEU A 451 -6.79 -15.65 -10.93
N GLY A 452 -6.79 -14.33 -11.14
CA GLY A 452 -7.41 -13.70 -12.31
C GLY A 452 -6.90 -14.24 -13.65
N PRO A 453 -5.61 -14.10 -14.00
CA PRO A 453 -5.11 -14.52 -15.29
C PRO A 453 -5.22 -16.04 -15.56
N PRO A 454 -4.94 -16.96 -14.59
CA PRO A 454 -5.16 -18.37 -14.79
C PRO A 454 -6.63 -18.74 -15.02
N VAL A 455 -7.56 -18.14 -14.29
CA VAL A 455 -9.01 -18.34 -14.50
C VAL A 455 -9.42 -17.84 -15.88
N ALA A 456 -8.94 -16.67 -16.30
CA ALA A 456 -9.17 -16.12 -17.64
C ALA A 456 -8.67 -17.07 -18.73
N SER A 457 -7.45 -17.59 -18.58
CA SER A 457 -6.87 -18.59 -19.50
C SER A 457 -7.69 -19.87 -19.54
N TRP A 458 -8.21 -20.33 -18.39
CA TRP A 458 -9.04 -21.53 -18.31
C TRP A 458 -10.39 -21.32 -19.00
N ILE A 459 -11.03 -20.16 -18.82
CA ILE A 459 -12.27 -19.81 -19.55
C ILE A 459 -12.02 -19.80 -21.04
N PHE A 460 -10.91 -19.21 -21.50
CA PHE A 460 -10.52 -19.23 -22.91
C PHE A 460 -10.35 -20.67 -23.42
N LYS A 461 -9.67 -21.54 -22.68
CA LYS A 461 -9.44 -22.93 -23.05
C LYS A 461 -10.72 -23.74 -23.21
N LEU A 462 -11.75 -23.45 -22.39
CA LEU A 462 -13.05 -24.11 -22.45
C LEU A 462 -13.92 -23.59 -23.59
N SER A 463 -13.89 -22.27 -23.83
CA SER A 463 -14.78 -21.62 -24.82
C SER A 463 -14.15 -21.45 -26.19
N MET A 464 -12.81 -21.48 -26.29
CA MET A 464 -12.00 -21.12 -27.45
C MET A 464 -12.25 -19.70 -27.99
N VAL A 465 -12.93 -18.85 -27.17
CA VAL A 465 -13.31 -17.46 -27.52
C VAL A 465 -12.94 -16.54 -26.36
N TYR A 466 -12.06 -15.55 -26.60
CA TYR A 466 -11.65 -14.59 -25.59
C TYR A 466 -12.75 -13.63 -25.11
N ASP A 467 -13.82 -13.47 -25.88
CA ASP A 467 -14.92 -12.59 -25.51
C ASP A 467 -15.51 -12.97 -24.15
N PHE A 468 -15.62 -14.28 -23.86
CA PHE A 468 -16.08 -14.77 -22.55
C PHE A 468 -15.16 -14.40 -21.39
N THR A 469 -13.85 -14.30 -21.64
CA THR A 469 -12.87 -13.82 -20.64
C THR A 469 -13.14 -12.37 -20.25
N TYR A 470 -13.46 -11.51 -21.22
CA TYR A 470 -13.78 -10.10 -20.98
C TYR A 470 -15.15 -9.92 -20.30
N VAL A 471 -16.13 -10.73 -20.68
CA VAL A 471 -17.43 -10.76 -20.00
C VAL A 471 -17.26 -11.21 -18.55
N PHE A 472 -16.46 -12.24 -18.28
CA PHE A 472 -16.12 -12.67 -16.92
C PHE A 472 -15.44 -11.54 -16.12
N ALA A 473 -14.42 -10.91 -16.69
CA ALA A 473 -13.72 -9.82 -16.04
C ALA A 473 -14.65 -8.64 -15.72
N GLY A 474 -15.50 -8.25 -16.67
CA GLY A 474 -16.51 -7.19 -16.48
C GLY A 474 -17.53 -7.56 -15.40
N THR A 475 -17.98 -8.81 -15.37
CA THR A 475 -18.89 -9.31 -14.34
C THR A 475 -18.28 -9.23 -12.96
N CYS A 476 -17.00 -9.60 -12.79
CA CYS A 476 -16.29 -9.45 -11.53
C CYS A 476 -16.24 -7.99 -11.04
N LEU A 477 -15.98 -7.04 -11.94
CA LEU A 477 -15.94 -5.61 -11.58
C LEU A 477 -17.34 -5.07 -11.23
N ILE A 478 -18.40 -5.51 -11.90
CA ILE A 478 -19.76 -5.13 -11.56
C ILE A 478 -20.13 -5.67 -10.18
N PHE A 479 -19.83 -6.93 -9.89
CA PHE A 479 -20.06 -7.49 -8.56
C PHE A 479 -19.19 -6.78 -7.49
N SER A 480 -17.97 -6.36 -7.82
CA SER A 480 -17.16 -5.49 -6.96
C SER A 480 -17.88 -4.17 -6.65
N SER A 481 -18.44 -3.52 -7.68
CA SER A 481 -19.21 -2.27 -7.53
C SER A 481 -20.46 -2.47 -6.67
N ILE A 482 -21.20 -3.55 -6.89
CA ILE A 482 -22.38 -3.91 -6.08
C ILE A 482 -21.95 -4.16 -4.61
N SER A 483 -20.87 -4.91 -4.38
CA SER A 483 -20.34 -5.15 -3.05
C SER A 483 -19.93 -3.83 -2.37
N ALA A 484 -19.27 -2.91 -3.07
CA ALA A 484 -18.95 -1.59 -2.56
C ALA A 484 -20.21 -0.78 -2.19
N ALA A 485 -21.28 -0.87 -3.00
CA ALA A 485 -22.56 -0.22 -2.70
C ALA A 485 -23.20 -0.80 -1.43
N LEU A 486 -23.15 -2.12 -1.24
CA LEU A 486 -23.65 -2.78 -0.04
C LEU A 486 -22.95 -2.29 1.24
N VAL A 487 -21.65 -1.98 1.19
CA VAL A 487 -20.92 -1.36 2.33
C VAL A 487 -21.57 -0.06 2.79
N SER A 488 -22.12 0.72 1.85
CA SER A 488 -22.79 1.99 2.17
C SER A 488 -24.19 1.81 2.78
N ILE A 489 -24.83 0.67 2.54
CA ILE A 489 -26.20 0.37 2.99
C ILE A 489 -26.20 -0.34 4.34
N VAL A 490 -25.25 -1.25 4.56
CA VAL A 490 -25.12 -2.00 5.82
C VAL A 490 -24.66 -1.05 6.92
N ARG A 491 -25.44 -0.96 7.98
CA ARG A 491 -25.13 -0.17 9.18
C ARG A 491 -24.39 -0.98 10.23
#